data_1b88d36bffedcf2bb50204220a4554cc
#
_entry.id   1b88d36bffedcf2bb50204220a4554cc
#
_cell.length_a   1.000
_cell.length_b   1.000
_cell.length_c   1.000
_cell.angle_alpha   90.00
_cell.angle_beta   90.00
_cell.angle_gamma   90.00
#
_symmetry.space_group_name_H-M   'P 1'
#
loop_
_entity.id
_entity.type
_entity.pdbx_description
1 polymer ?
#
loop_
_entity_poly.entity_id
_entity_poly.type
_entity_poly.pdbx_seq_one_letter_code
_entity_poly.pdbx_strand_id
1 'polypeptide(L)'
;SENDKNKYLNEGRKPYWRFKLSGKKSVFNDLIRGEVVVDTSAQSDPVVVREDGGFLYNLPSVIDDVEMGITNIIRGEDHVTNSGIQIEMFSSLGKNAPIFGHHPLLVDENGDPFSKRNAALSIKGLKDKNFEPMAINSLNSSIGTSIEINSFHSLKEISDILDLSKLGRAPGRF
;
A
#
# COMPACT_ATOMS: atom_id res chain seq x y z
N SER A 1 25.19 -18.50 -15.05
CA SER A 1 26.63 -18.22 -15.25
C SER A 1 26.81 -17.05 -16.22
N GLU A 2 28.00 -16.46 -16.31
CA GLU A 2 28.29 -15.39 -17.29
C GLU A 2 28.14 -15.90 -18.71
N ASN A 3 28.47 -17.19 -18.94
CA ASN A 3 28.29 -17.84 -20.24
C ASN A 3 26.81 -17.93 -20.65
N ASP A 4 25.91 -18.23 -19.70
CA ASP A 4 24.47 -18.29 -19.98
C ASP A 4 23.95 -16.91 -20.30
N LYS A 5 24.39 -15.88 -19.57
CA LYS A 5 24.03 -14.49 -19.82
C LYS A 5 24.43 -14.07 -21.24
N ASN A 6 25.66 -14.32 -21.63
CA ASN A 6 26.15 -14.00 -22.97
C ASN A 6 25.39 -14.76 -24.07
N LYS A 7 25.07 -16.04 -23.82
CA LYS A 7 24.23 -16.83 -24.72
C LYS A 7 22.84 -16.16 -24.92
N TYR A 8 22.16 -15.82 -23.84
CA TYR A 8 20.83 -15.22 -23.93
C TYR A 8 20.84 -13.83 -24.59
N LEU A 9 21.87 -13.02 -24.32
CA LEU A 9 22.02 -11.71 -24.98
C LEU A 9 22.27 -11.89 -26.50
N ASN A 10 23.06 -12.91 -26.91
CA ASN A 10 23.28 -13.23 -28.33
C ASN A 10 22.02 -13.78 -29.02
N GLU A 11 21.11 -14.39 -28.25
CA GLU A 11 19.79 -14.83 -28.73
C GLU A 11 18.79 -13.64 -28.82
N GLY A 12 19.21 -12.40 -28.50
CA GLY A 12 18.37 -11.20 -28.53
C GLY A 12 17.45 -11.06 -27.34
N ARG A 13 17.62 -11.87 -26.31
CA ARG A 13 16.83 -11.76 -25.07
C ARG A 13 17.26 -10.53 -24.29
N LYS A 14 16.30 -9.72 -23.84
CA LYS A 14 16.53 -8.59 -22.96
C LYS A 14 16.40 -9.00 -21.50
N PRO A 15 17.27 -8.52 -20.60
CA PRO A 15 17.21 -8.89 -19.20
C PRO A 15 16.07 -8.16 -18.47
N TYR A 16 15.51 -8.85 -17.48
CA TYR A 16 14.76 -8.19 -16.40
C TYR A 16 15.76 -7.75 -15.33
N TRP A 17 15.53 -6.59 -14.75
CA TRP A 17 16.29 -6.15 -13.60
C TRP A 17 15.50 -6.44 -12.33
N ARG A 18 16.18 -7.05 -11.36
CA ARG A 18 15.61 -7.36 -10.05
C ARG A 18 16.36 -6.62 -8.97
N PHE A 19 15.62 -6.14 -7.99
CA PHE A 19 16.22 -5.62 -6.76
C PHE A 19 16.62 -6.81 -5.89
N LYS A 20 17.91 -6.83 -5.49
CA LYS A 20 18.43 -7.91 -4.64
C LYS A 20 18.04 -7.64 -3.20
N LEU A 21 17.16 -8.48 -2.65
CA LEU A 21 16.77 -8.42 -1.25
C LEU A 21 17.89 -8.90 -0.34
N SER A 22 17.96 -8.33 0.87
CA SER A 22 18.99 -8.68 1.85
C SER A 22 18.79 -10.08 2.46
N GLY A 23 17.59 -10.65 2.33
CA GLY A 23 17.19 -11.89 3.02
C GLY A 23 17.11 -11.77 4.54
N LYS A 24 16.91 -10.56 5.05
CA LYS A 24 16.77 -10.26 6.48
C LYS A 24 15.33 -9.90 6.82
N LYS A 25 15.05 -9.82 8.12
CA LYS A 25 13.77 -9.28 8.61
C LYS A 25 13.79 -7.76 8.51
N SER A 26 12.83 -7.19 7.78
CA SER A 26 12.54 -5.77 7.78
C SER A 26 11.53 -5.51 8.91
N VAL A 27 11.92 -4.73 9.91
CA VAL A 27 11.09 -4.39 11.08
C VAL A 27 10.79 -2.91 11.06
N PHE A 28 9.51 -2.55 11.19
CA PHE A 28 9.09 -1.16 11.24
C PHE A 28 7.85 -0.98 12.12
N ASN A 29 7.66 0.25 12.63
CA ASN A 29 6.46 0.63 13.37
C ASN A 29 5.42 1.21 12.41
N ASP A 30 4.30 0.52 12.31
CA ASP A 30 3.16 0.95 11.51
C ASP A 30 2.18 1.76 12.38
N LEU A 31 1.63 2.84 11.85
CA LEU A 31 0.72 3.72 12.60
C LEU A 31 -0.56 3.02 13.06
N ILE A 32 -0.97 1.97 12.37
CA ILE A 32 -2.24 1.25 12.63
C ILE A 32 -1.96 -0.11 13.24
N ARG A 33 -0.95 -0.82 12.71
CA ARG A 33 -0.68 -2.21 13.06
C ARG A 33 0.34 -2.36 14.20
N GLY A 34 1.02 -1.29 14.60
CA GLY A 34 2.13 -1.32 15.55
C GLY A 34 3.37 -1.95 14.94
N GLU A 35 4.13 -2.71 15.69
CA GLU A 35 5.31 -3.38 15.16
C GLU A 35 4.96 -4.42 14.09
N VAL A 36 5.57 -4.28 12.93
CA VAL A 36 5.43 -5.18 11.77
C VAL A 36 6.78 -5.75 11.40
N VAL A 37 6.82 -7.05 11.16
CA VAL A 37 8.01 -7.79 10.72
C VAL A 37 7.73 -8.43 9.37
N VAL A 38 8.49 -8.06 8.35
CA VAL A 38 8.45 -8.68 7.02
C VAL A 38 9.74 -9.47 6.82
N ASP A 39 9.62 -10.78 6.65
CA ASP A 39 10.77 -11.64 6.37
C ASP A 39 11.05 -11.64 4.86
N THR A 40 12.08 -10.90 4.45
CA THR A 40 12.46 -10.79 3.03
C THR A 40 13.19 -12.02 2.52
N SER A 41 13.63 -12.96 3.40
CA SER A 41 14.19 -14.24 2.97
C SER A 41 13.13 -15.15 2.33
N ALA A 42 11.86 -14.98 2.71
CA ALA A 42 10.72 -15.71 2.15
C ALA A 42 10.18 -15.08 0.86
N GLN A 43 10.75 -13.94 0.44
CA GLN A 43 10.31 -13.21 -0.75
C GLN A 43 11.28 -13.44 -1.91
N SER A 44 10.74 -13.49 -3.14
CA SER A 44 11.58 -13.45 -4.33
C SER A 44 12.05 -12.03 -4.61
N ASP A 45 13.28 -11.87 -5.10
CA ASP A 45 13.80 -10.58 -5.56
C ASP A 45 12.82 -9.95 -6.56
N PRO A 46 12.21 -8.77 -6.27
CA PRO A 46 11.19 -8.20 -7.13
C PRO A 46 11.79 -7.71 -8.45
N VAL A 47 11.09 -7.96 -9.54
CA VAL A 47 11.43 -7.32 -10.82
C VAL A 47 11.14 -5.82 -10.70
N VAL A 48 12.11 -4.99 -11.02
CA VAL A 48 11.99 -3.53 -10.98
C VAL A 48 11.96 -2.89 -12.36
N VAL A 49 12.62 -3.54 -13.35
CA VAL A 49 12.56 -3.13 -14.76
C VAL A 49 12.31 -4.36 -15.62
N ARG A 50 11.35 -4.26 -16.53
CA ARG A 50 11.04 -5.31 -17.51
C ARG A 50 12.03 -5.29 -18.68
N GLU A 51 11.96 -6.33 -19.50
CA GLU A 51 12.74 -6.44 -20.74
C GLU A 51 12.48 -5.33 -21.77
N ASP A 52 11.27 -4.74 -21.75
CA ASP A 52 10.88 -3.62 -22.61
C ASP A 52 11.34 -2.26 -22.05
N GLY A 53 11.98 -2.24 -20.88
CA GLY A 53 12.42 -1.04 -20.18
C GLY A 53 11.35 -0.44 -19.26
N GLY A 54 10.13 -1.03 -19.21
CA GLY A 54 9.05 -0.57 -18.35
C GLY A 54 9.36 -0.82 -16.87
N PHE A 55 9.15 0.20 -16.05
CA PHE A 55 9.32 0.11 -14.60
C PHE A 55 8.13 -0.60 -13.95
N LEU A 56 8.41 -1.39 -12.91
CA LEU A 56 7.39 -2.02 -12.08
C LEU A 56 7.26 -1.30 -10.75
N TYR A 57 6.04 -1.36 -10.22
CA TYR A 57 5.49 -0.60 -9.10
C TYR A 57 6.47 -0.19 -8.00
N ASN A 58 7.25 -1.14 -7.46
CA ASN A 58 8.07 -0.85 -6.28
C ASN A 58 9.15 0.21 -6.54
N LEU A 59 9.79 0.20 -7.70
CA LEU A 59 10.89 1.14 -7.98
C LEU A 59 10.39 2.57 -8.19
N PRO A 60 9.44 2.86 -9.11
CA PRO A 60 8.96 4.22 -9.28
C PRO A 60 8.30 4.77 -8.01
N SER A 61 7.53 3.94 -7.26
CA SER A 61 6.94 4.41 -6.00
C SER A 61 7.99 4.92 -5.02
N VAL A 62 9.09 4.17 -4.82
CA VAL A 62 10.15 4.60 -3.90
C VAL A 62 10.87 5.84 -4.39
N ILE A 63 11.14 5.93 -5.70
CA ILE A 63 11.80 7.10 -6.28
C ILE A 63 10.92 8.35 -6.15
N ASP A 64 9.63 8.24 -6.51
CA ASP A 64 8.67 9.34 -6.41
C ASP A 64 8.51 9.80 -4.96
N ASP A 65 8.41 8.87 -4.00
CA ASP A 65 8.31 9.20 -2.58
C ASP A 65 9.56 9.96 -2.08
N VAL A 66 10.75 9.57 -2.54
CA VAL A 66 12.01 10.28 -2.21
C VAL A 66 12.03 11.68 -2.83
N GLU A 67 11.73 11.79 -4.13
CA GLU A 67 11.79 13.06 -4.86
C GLU A 67 10.74 14.07 -4.37
N MET A 68 9.54 13.57 -4.02
CA MET A 68 8.46 14.40 -3.49
C MET A 68 8.57 14.67 -1.98
N GLY A 69 9.52 14.06 -1.29
CA GLY A 69 9.71 14.23 0.16
C GLY A 69 8.53 13.71 0.96
N ILE A 70 7.94 12.57 0.54
CA ILE A 70 6.81 11.95 1.23
C ILE A 70 7.24 11.50 2.63
N THR A 71 6.48 11.89 3.64
CA THR A 71 6.77 11.58 5.04
C THR A 71 5.91 10.44 5.60
N ASN A 72 4.71 10.25 5.06
CA ASN A 72 3.76 9.25 5.54
C ASN A 72 3.06 8.57 4.35
N ILE A 73 2.94 7.25 4.42
CA ILE A 73 2.24 6.42 3.43
C ILE A 73 1.12 5.65 4.13
N ILE A 74 -0.13 6.04 3.86
CA ILE A 74 -1.32 5.34 4.38
C ILE A 74 -1.96 4.59 3.22
N ARG A 75 -2.11 3.25 3.38
CA ARG A 75 -2.60 2.38 2.30
C ARG A 75 -3.23 1.10 2.82
N GLY A 76 -3.75 0.27 1.94
CA GLY A 76 -4.34 -1.03 2.31
C GLY A 76 -3.33 -2.03 2.84
N GLU A 77 -3.76 -2.92 3.73
CA GLU A 77 -2.92 -3.94 4.37
C GLU A 77 -2.35 -4.99 3.40
N ASP A 78 -2.91 -5.11 2.22
CA ASP A 78 -2.40 -5.94 1.12
C ASP A 78 -1.00 -5.49 0.66
N HIS A 79 -0.58 -4.28 1.01
CA HIS A 79 0.73 -3.72 0.73
C HIS A 79 1.77 -3.88 1.85
N VAL A 80 1.47 -4.54 2.96
CA VAL A 80 2.41 -4.71 4.09
C VAL A 80 3.74 -5.35 3.66
N THR A 81 3.69 -6.43 2.87
CA THR A 81 4.89 -7.07 2.33
C THR A 81 5.69 -6.13 1.43
N ASN A 82 5.00 -5.33 0.60
CA ASN A 82 5.64 -4.35 -0.27
C ASN A 82 6.38 -3.29 0.56
N SER A 83 5.84 -2.87 1.71
CA SER A 83 6.51 -1.91 2.60
C SER A 83 7.84 -2.45 3.12
N GLY A 84 7.90 -3.72 3.53
CA GLY A 84 9.16 -4.34 3.93
C GLY A 84 10.22 -4.33 2.83
N ILE A 85 9.80 -4.60 1.59
CA ILE A 85 10.66 -4.55 0.40
C ILE A 85 11.10 -3.11 0.09
N GLN A 86 10.15 -2.16 0.14
CA GLN A 86 10.42 -0.75 -0.16
C GLN A 86 11.35 -0.11 0.87
N ILE A 87 11.28 -0.50 2.14
CA ILE A 87 12.23 -0.05 3.19
C ILE A 87 13.66 -0.43 2.82
N GLU A 88 13.91 -1.63 2.30
CA GLU A 88 15.24 -2.01 1.81
C GLU A 88 15.66 -1.17 0.60
N MET A 89 14.73 -0.82 -0.28
CA MET A 89 15.02 0.05 -1.43
C MET A 89 15.37 1.47 -0.98
N PHE A 90 14.61 2.08 -0.05
CA PHE A 90 14.95 3.37 0.55
C PHE A 90 16.35 3.36 1.15
N SER A 91 16.66 2.34 1.95
CA SER A 91 17.98 2.17 2.56
C SER A 91 19.09 2.07 1.51
N SER A 92 18.85 1.35 0.41
CA SER A 92 19.82 1.20 -0.69
C SER A 92 20.09 2.51 -1.42
N LEU A 93 19.12 3.46 -1.40
CA LEU A 93 19.27 4.82 -1.92
C LEU A 93 19.89 5.77 -0.88
N GLY A 94 20.26 5.29 0.31
CA GLY A 94 20.77 6.14 1.40
C GLY A 94 19.70 7.06 1.97
N LYS A 95 18.42 6.69 1.88
CA LYS A 95 17.28 7.48 2.36
C LYS A 95 16.55 6.75 3.49
N ASN A 96 15.92 7.53 4.35
CA ASN A 96 15.01 7.00 5.34
C ASN A 96 13.66 6.71 4.68
N ALA A 97 13.07 5.57 5.04
CA ALA A 97 11.72 5.26 4.60
C ALA A 97 10.70 6.19 5.30
N PRO A 98 9.59 6.54 4.62
CA PRO A 98 8.45 7.20 5.26
C PRO A 98 7.84 6.36 6.39
N ILE A 99 7.01 6.98 7.21
CA ILE A 99 6.19 6.27 8.19
C ILE A 99 5.02 5.60 7.45
N PHE A 100 4.80 4.31 7.72
CA PHE A 100 3.71 3.56 7.11
C PHE A 100 2.50 3.44 8.03
N GLY A 101 1.31 3.37 7.45
CA GLY A 101 0.07 2.98 8.10
C GLY A 101 -0.75 2.09 7.18
N HIS A 102 -1.01 0.86 7.60
CA HIS A 102 -1.75 -0.11 6.79
C HIS A 102 -3.13 -0.34 7.38
N HIS A 103 -4.14 0.27 6.76
CA HIS A 103 -5.53 0.08 7.16
C HIS A 103 -6.09 -1.26 6.63
N PRO A 104 -7.04 -1.88 7.35
CA PRO A 104 -7.71 -3.08 6.87
C PRO A 104 -8.48 -2.80 5.57
N LEU A 105 -8.67 -3.85 4.77
CA LEU A 105 -9.48 -3.77 3.56
C LEU A 105 -10.97 -3.66 3.93
N LEU A 106 -11.73 -2.99 3.07
CA LEU A 106 -13.18 -3.01 3.12
C LEU A 106 -13.68 -4.29 2.44
N VAL A 107 -14.68 -4.92 3.08
CA VAL A 107 -15.35 -6.11 2.56
C VAL A 107 -16.85 -5.87 2.47
N ASP A 108 -17.52 -6.61 1.60
CA ASP A 108 -18.97 -6.59 1.49
C ASP A 108 -19.65 -7.40 2.63
N GLU A 109 -20.96 -7.50 2.58
CA GLU A 109 -21.77 -8.24 3.55
C GLU A 109 -21.39 -9.73 3.66
N ASN A 110 -20.84 -10.32 2.60
CA ASN A 110 -20.40 -11.71 2.56
C ASN A 110 -18.97 -11.89 3.07
N GLY A 111 -18.24 -10.79 3.29
CA GLY A 111 -16.82 -10.80 3.67
C GLY A 111 -15.86 -10.83 2.47
N ASP A 112 -16.36 -10.64 1.25
CA ASP A 112 -15.53 -10.60 0.06
C ASP A 112 -14.93 -9.18 -0.13
N PRO A 113 -13.64 -9.06 -0.51
CA PRO A 113 -13.04 -7.77 -0.78
C PRO A 113 -13.78 -7.04 -1.90
N PHE A 114 -13.96 -5.73 -1.74
CA PHE A 114 -14.53 -4.92 -2.81
C PHE A 114 -13.71 -5.06 -4.08
N SER A 115 -14.32 -5.64 -5.09
CA SER A 115 -13.72 -5.78 -6.42
C SER A 115 -14.19 -4.65 -7.33
N LYS A 116 -13.39 -4.37 -8.39
CA LYS A 116 -13.79 -3.43 -9.46
C LYS A 116 -15.11 -3.81 -10.12
N ARG A 117 -15.63 -5.02 -9.88
CA ARG A 117 -16.92 -5.50 -10.40
C ARG A 117 -18.11 -4.94 -9.63
N ASN A 118 -17.93 -4.48 -8.39
CA ASN A 118 -18.97 -3.83 -7.58
C ASN A 118 -19.01 -2.31 -7.88
N ALA A 119 -19.25 -1.96 -9.15
CA ALA A 119 -19.30 -0.57 -9.62
C ALA A 119 -20.28 0.30 -8.82
N ALA A 120 -21.33 -0.29 -8.23
CA ALA A 120 -22.36 0.40 -7.46
C ALA A 120 -21.83 1.07 -6.18
N LEU A 121 -20.74 0.53 -5.58
CA LEU A 121 -20.07 1.05 -4.38
C LEU A 121 -18.78 1.82 -4.69
N SER A 122 -18.47 2.00 -5.96
CA SER A 122 -17.39 2.92 -6.36
C SER A 122 -17.77 4.37 -6.05
N ILE A 123 -16.78 5.23 -5.85
CA ILE A 123 -17.02 6.69 -5.65
C ILE A 123 -17.90 7.25 -6.77
N LYS A 124 -17.69 6.81 -8.03
CA LYS A 124 -18.54 7.18 -9.16
C LYS A 124 -19.98 6.68 -8.97
N GLY A 125 -20.16 5.41 -8.59
CA GLY A 125 -21.49 4.84 -8.37
C GLY A 125 -22.25 5.52 -7.22
N LEU A 126 -21.54 5.89 -6.13
CA LEU A 126 -22.12 6.65 -5.03
C LEU A 126 -22.51 8.08 -5.47
N LYS A 127 -21.65 8.74 -6.27
CA LYS A 127 -21.95 10.05 -6.84
C LYS A 127 -23.18 10.00 -7.76
N ASP A 128 -23.27 8.99 -8.62
CA ASP A 128 -24.42 8.82 -9.55
C ASP A 128 -25.74 8.57 -8.78
N LYS A 129 -25.66 8.08 -7.54
CA LYS A 129 -26.78 7.93 -6.60
C LYS A 129 -27.02 9.16 -5.72
N ASN A 130 -26.33 10.27 -5.96
CA ASN A 130 -26.41 11.52 -5.22
C ASN A 130 -26.07 11.41 -3.73
N PHE A 131 -25.15 10.50 -3.35
CA PHE A 131 -24.62 10.50 -2.00
C PHE A 131 -23.73 11.73 -1.77
N GLU A 132 -23.94 12.40 -0.65
CA GLU A 132 -23.14 13.54 -0.22
C GLU A 132 -21.71 13.10 0.12
N PRO A 133 -20.65 13.79 -0.38
CA PRO A 133 -19.26 13.43 -0.11
C PRO A 133 -18.92 13.33 1.37
N MET A 134 -19.48 14.25 2.20
CA MET A 134 -19.22 14.24 3.63
C MET A 134 -19.92 13.07 4.34
N ALA A 135 -21.07 12.60 3.85
CA ALA A 135 -21.71 11.39 4.38
C ALA A 135 -20.83 10.15 4.17
N ILE A 136 -20.19 10.05 2.99
CA ILE A 136 -19.22 8.96 2.68
C ILE A 136 -18.01 9.06 3.59
N ASN A 137 -17.44 10.27 3.79
CA ASN A 137 -16.29 10.47 4.65
C ASN A 137 -16.64 10.18 6.13
N SER A 138 -17.80 10.60 6.59
CA SER A 138 -18.30 10.32 7.94
C SER A 138 -18.43 8.82 8.19
N LEU A 139 -19.03 8.09 7.25
CA LEU A 139 -19.15 6.64 7.35
C LEU A 139 -17.77 5.97 7.36
N ASN A 140 -16.89 6.32 6.41
CA ASN A 140 -15.56 5.74 6.32
C ASN A 140 -14.70 5.99 7.57
N SER A 141 -14.88 7.14 8.25
CA SER A 141 -14.16 7.45 9.50
C SER A 141 -14.62 6.58 10.67
N SER A 142 -15.81 6.01 10.59
CA SER A 142 -16.38 5.15 11.65
C SER A 142 -16.11 3.67 11.42
N ILE A 143 -15.93 3.25 10.15
CA ILE A 143 -15.70 1.83 9.82
C ILE A 143 -14.36 1.37 10.41
N GLY A 144 -14.40 0.28 11.16
CA GLY A 144 -13.20 -0.29 11.79
C GLY A 144 -12.68 0.50 12.98
N THR A 145 -13.44 1.48 13.48
CA THR A 145 -13.10 2.27 14.67
C THR A 145 -14.16 2.08 15.76
N SER A 146 -13.91 2.64 16.94
CA SER A 146 -14.91 2.79 18.01
C SER A 146 -15.67 4.11 17.93
N ILE A 147 -15.49 4.87 16.87
CA ILE A 147 -16.19 6.14 16.64
C ILE A 147 -17.64 5.82 16.26
N GLU A 148 -18.58 6.44 16.96
CA GLU A 148 -20.00 6.35 16.59
C GLU A 148 -20.24 6.93 15.20
N ILE A 149 -21.17 6.33 14.44
CA ILE A 149 -21.56 6.85 13.13
C ILE A 149 -22.32 8.16 13.35
N ASN A 150 -21.67 9.26 13.04
CA ASN A 150 -22.22 10.61 13.13
C ASN A 150 -22.11 11.33 11.80
N SER A 151 -22.96 12.32 11.58
CA SER A 151 -22.84 13.23 10.45
C SER A 151 -21.83 14.32 10.78
N PHE A 152 -20.65 14.26 10.17
CA PHE A 152 -19.66 15.34 10.28
C PHE A 152 -19.88 16.36 9.15
N HIS A 153 -19.65 17.64 9.47
CA HIS A 153 -19.85 18.72 8.52
C HIS A 153 -18.57 19.15 7.82
N SER A 154 -17.41 18.69 8.33
CA SER A 154 -16.11 19.02 7.74
C SER A 154 -15.07 17.92 7.94
N LEU A 155 -14.06 17.88 7.05
CA LEU A 155 -12.89 17.01 7.22
C LEU A 155 -12.10 17.33 8.48
N LYS A 156 -12.17 18.60 8.94
CA LYS A 156 -11.50 19.00 10.18
C LYS A 156 -12.09 18.30 11.39
N GLU A 157 -13.42 18.26 11.51
CA GLU A 157 -14.08 17.52 12.60
C GLU A 157 -13.68 16.04 12.62
N ILE A 158 -13.63 15.40 11.45
CA ILE A 158 -13.15 14.00 11.35
C ILE A 158 -11.68 13.92 11.78
N SER A 159 -10.83 14.82 11.32
CA SER A 159 -9.40 14.83 11.64
C SER A 159 -9.13 15.02 13.15
N ASP A 160 -9.97 15.79 13.82
CA ASP A 160 -9.80 16.09 15.26
C ASP A 160 -10.12 14.87 16.15
N ILE A 161 -10.90 13.90 15.66
CA ILE A 161 -11.31 12.70 16.40
C ILE A 161 -10.69 11.40 15.92
N LEU A 162 -10.21 11.37 14.67
CA LEU A 162 -9.65 10.17 14.07
C LEU A 162 -8.24 9.88 14.61
N ASP A 163 -8.11 8.75 15.31
CA ASP A 163 -6.84 8.26 15.82
C ASP A 163 -6.49 6.96 15.09
N LEU A 164 -5.52 7.01 14.20
CA LEU A 164 -5.09 5.87 13.38
C LEU A 164 -4.64 4.68 14.22
N SER A 165 -4.09 4.91 15.43
CA SER A 165 -3.64 3.85 16.31
C SER A 165 -4.80 3.02 16.90
N LYS A 166 -6.03 3.56 16.83
CA LYS A 166 -7.25 2.91 17.30
C LYS A 166 -8.05 2.22 16.20
N LEU A 167 -7.57 2.29 14.97
CA LEU A 167 -8.18 1.52 13.90
C LEU A 167 -8.08 0.02 14.17
N GLY A 168 -9.21 -0.68 13.99
CA GLY A 168 -9.26 -2.14 14.06
C GLY A 168 -8.39 -2.79 12.98
N ARG A 169 -7.92 -4.01 13.26
CA ARG A 169 -7.15 -4.81 12.30
C ARG A 169 -8.02 -5.78 11.49
N ALA A 170 -9.28 -5.90 11.87
CA ALA A 170 -10.23 -6.73 11.14
C ALA A 170 -10.78 -5.96 9.92
N PRO A 171 -11.10 -6.66 8.81
CA PRO A 171 -11.73 -6.04 7.65
C PRO A 171 -12.99 -5.25 8.06
N GLY A 172 -13.11 -4.03 7.55
CA GLY A 172 -14.30 -3.22 7.76
C GLY A 172 -15.44 -3.70 6.85
N ARG A 173 -16.60 -4.02 7.40
CA ARG A 173 -17.80 -4.34 6.60
C ARG A 173 -18.53 -3.05 6.23
N PHE A 174 -18.82 -2.91 4.94
CA PHE A 174 -19.53 -1.76 4.38
C PHE A 174 -20.97 -2.16 4.04
#